data_73aede72c9b3373b6f0ed5d073ad0463
#
_entry.id   73aede72c9b3373b6f0ed5d073ad0463
#
_cell.length_a   1.000
_cell.length_b   1.000
_cell.length_c   1.000
_cell.angle_alpha   90.00
_cell.angle_beta   90.00
_cell.angle_gamma   90.00
#
_symmetry.space_group_name_H-M   'P 1'
#
loop_
_entity.id
_entity.type
_entity.pdbx_description
1 polymer ?
#
loop_
_entity_poly.entity_id
_entity_poly.type
_entity_poly.pdbx_seq_one_letter_code
_entity_poly.pdbx_strand_id
1 'polypeptide(L)'
;MTIYRTGALRVVSQSILEYTSAFVLVIALYVLSCLGIAAAFAFLVWGVSAGQRLRTDIIGVHAITQIAKYLPTNTLHLVGRHAVLRRRGLSDAALLGAGLSEIVLLLLAAGGLAALGASDELATHLDLDQRFPAIMGAVLAALALIAAAALRVDRTVLVSPFLTWRAAAGASVAISVYCMFFTLSGVILWVLLAQAIQVPVPPDIVRLTSYAAISWSIGFVSPGAAAGIGVRETILILLLAGAVESAPATSAAVAYRLVTTLGDLITWALAGIWWWARR
;
A
#
# COMPACT_ATOMS: atom_id res chain seq x y z
N MET A 1 3.78 19.59 -21.41
CA MET A 1 3.55 18.35 -20.62
C MET A 1 4.01 17.07 -21.32
N THR A 2 3.83 16.90 -22.64
CA THR A 2 4.18 15.69 -23.43
C THR A 2 5.69 15.44 -23.54
N ILE A 3 6.51 16.51 -23.66
CA ILE A 3 7.99 16.41 -23.85
C ILE A 3 8.69 15.89 -22.59
N TYR A 4 8.22 16.26 -21.40
CA TYR A 4 8.76 15.75 -20.13
C TYR A 4 8.48 14.24 -19.93
N ARG A 5 7.33 13.75 -20.38
CA ARG A 5 6.97 12.32 -20.28
C ARG A 5 7.84 11.44 -21.19
N THR A 6 8.14 11.90 -22.41
CA THR A 6 9.01 11.15 -23.35
C THR A 6 10.46 11.06 -22.87
N GLY A 7 10.98 12.12 -22.25
CA GLY A 7 12.33 12.11 -21.66
C GLY A 7 12.42 11.14 -20.46
N ALA A 8 11.49 11.19 -19.53
CA ALA A 8 11.47 10.29 -18.36
C ALA A 8 11.37 8.81 -18.77
N LEU A 9 10.49 8.47 -19.72
CA LEU A 9 10.36 7.10 -20.23
C LEU A 9 11.65 6.59 -20.89
N ARG A 10 12.36 7.44 -21.65
CA ARG A 10 13.62 7.08 -22.27
C ARG A 10 14.71 6.82 -21.23
N VAL A 11 14.84 7.67 -20.20
CA VAL A 11 15.76 7.46 -19.08
C VAL A 11 15.45 6.16 -18.37
N VAL A 12 14.20 5.90 -18.04
CA VAL A 12 13.80 4.66 -17.36
C VAL A 12 14.09 3.43 -18.22
N SER A 13 13.82 3.45 -19.55
CA SER A 13 14.09 2.31 -20.43
C SER A 13 15.58 2.01 -20.55
N GLN A 14 16.43 3.01 -20.65
CA GLN A 14 17.89 2.85 -20.66
C GLN A 14 18.39 2.30 -19.33
N SER A 15 17.92 2.85 -18.20
CA SER A 15 18.27 2.37 -16.88
C SER A 15 17.87 0.91 -16.65
N ILE A 16 16.71 0.47 -17.16
CA ILE A 16 16.29 -0.94 -17.06
C ILE A 16 17.29 -1.86 -17.73
N LEU A 17 17.81 -1.51 -18.93
CA LEU A 17 18.75 -2.32 -19.66
C LEU A 17 20.13 -2.38 -18.98
N GLU A 18 20.61 -1.26 -18.44
CA GLU A 18 21.91 -1.17 -17.78
C GLU A 18 21.89 -1.76 -16.36
N TYR A 19 20.80 -1.58 -15.62
CA TYR A 19 20.67 -1.96 -14.20
C TYR A 19 19.63 -3.05 -13.95
N THR A 20 19.55 -4.02 -14.87
CA THR A 20 18.57 -5.13 -14.81
C THR A 20 18.54 -5.82 -13.44
N SER A 21 19.72 -6.05 -12.83
CA SER A 21 19.82 -6.69 -11.52
C SER A 21 19.15 -5.87 -10.41
N ALA A 22 19.30 -4.55 -10.42
CA ALA A 22 18.64 -3.67 -9.46
C ALA A 22 17.11 -3.67 -9.64
N PHE A 23 16.63 -3.64 -10.90
CA PHE A 23 15.20 -3.73 -11.17
C PHE A 23 14.60 -5.08 -10.75
N VAL A 24 15.28 -6.20 -11.01
CA VAL A 24 14.85 -7.52 -10.56
C VAL A 24 14.79 -7.58 -9.04
N LEU A 25 15.79 -7.05 -8.35
CA LEU A 25 15.83 -7.00 -6.88
C LEU A 25 14.63 -6.20 -6.32
N VAL A 26 14.39 -4.98 -6.81
CA VAL A 26 13.31 -4.14 -6.27
C VAL A 26 11.92 -4.70 -6.59
N ILE A 27 11.73 -5.35 -7.74
CA ILE A 27 10.50 -6.07 -8.07
C ILE A 27 10.31 -7.25 -7.10
N ALA A 28 11.35 -8.04 -6.82
CA ALA A 28 11.29 -9.16 -5.89
C ALA A 28 10.94 -8.68 -4.46
N LEU A 29 11.58 -7.60 -4.00
CA LEU A 29 11.26 -6.98 -2.70
C LEU A 29 9.79 -6.51 -2.64
N TYR A 30 9.28 -5.92 -3.72
CA TYR A 30 7.90 -5.50 -3.77
C TYR A 30 6.91 -6.69 -3.78
N VAL A 31 7.20 -7.75 -4.54
CA VAL A 31 6.40 -9.00 -4.54
C VAL A 31 6.37 -9.61 -3.13
N LEU A 32 7.53 -9.68 -2.46
CA LEU A 32 7.63 -10.17 -1.08
C LEU A 32 6.76 -9.33 -0.13
N SER A 33 6.78 -8.01 -0.26
CA SER A 33 5.97 -7.12 0.56
C SER A 33 4.47 -7.29 0.28
N CYS A 34 4.05 -7.51 -0.97
CA CYS A 34 2.65 -7.82 -1.33
C CYS A 34 2.18 -9.15 -0.70
N LEU A 35 3.02 -10.19 -0.73
CA LEU A 35 2.72 -11.45 -0.06
C LEU A 35 2.67 -11.28 1.45
N GLY A 36 3.51 -10.44 2.01
CA GLY A 36 3.47 -10.04 3.42
C GLY A 36 2.13 -9.42 3.80
N ILE A 37 1.63 -8.44 3.03
CA ILE A 37 0.30 -7.83 3.25
C ILE A 37 -0.80 -8.90 3.19
N ALA A 38 -0.73 -9.82 2.22
CA ALA A 38 -1.71 -10.90 2.11
C ALA A 38 -1.67 -11.85 3.34
N ALA A 39 -0.49 -12.13 3.87
CA ALA A 39 -0.32 -12.90 5.10
C ALA A 39 -0.84 -12.13 6.33
N ALA A 40 -0.55 -10.83 6.44
CA ALA A 40 -1.07 -9.96 7.48
C ALA A 40 -2.60 -9.97 7.53
N PHE A 41 -3.26 -9.90 6.36
CA PHE A 41 -4.71 -10.02 6.28
C PHE A 41 -5.21 -11.39 6.79
N ALA A 42 -4.51 -12.49 6.49
CA ALA A 42 -4.87 -13.81 7.02
C ALA A 42 -4.76 -13.86 8.55
N PHE A 43 -3.77 -13.18 9.16
CA PHE A 43 -3.67 -13.02 10.61
C PHE A 43 -4.79 -12.16 11.19
N LEU A 44 -5.21 -11.10 10.51
CA LEU A 44 -6.37 -10.31 10.94
C LEU A 44 -7.65 -11.15 10.94
N VAL A 45 -7.91 -11.91 9.86
CA VAL A 45 -9.07 -12.82 9.81
C VAL A 45 -8.98 -13.86 10.93
N TRP A 46 -7.82 -14.46 11.16
CA TRP A 46 -7.61 -15.42 12.26
C TRP A 46 -7.87 -14.78 13.63
N GLY A 47 -7.44 -13.53 13.81
CA GLY A 47 -7.61 -12.78 15.04
C GLY A 47 -9.08 -12.58 15.43
N VAL A 48 -9.93 -12.26 14.44
CA VAL A 48 -11.36 -11.99 14.67
C VAL A 48 -12.28 -13.20 14.49
N SER A 49 -11.74 -14.33 14.00
CA SER A 49 -12.50 -15.57 13.78
C SER A 49 -12.41 -16.48 15.00
N ALA A 50 -13.47 -16.57 15.78
CA ALA A 50 -13.54 -17.42 16.98
C ALA A 50 -13.23 -18.90 16.64
N GLY A 51 -12.21 -19.47 17.30
CA GLY A 51 -11.89 -20.91 17.22
C GLY A 51 -11.30 -21.40 15.90
N GLN A 52 -11.21 -20.59 14.87
CA GLN A 52 -10.67 -21.02 13.58
C GLN A 52 -9.12 -21.07 13.58
N ARG A 53 -8.56 -22.01 12.80
CA ARG A 53 -7.12 -22.06 12.53
C ARG A 53 -6.74 -21.02 11.49
N LEU A 54 -5.47 -20.60 11.49
CA LEU A 54 -4.93 -19.77 10.42
C LEU A 54 -5.05 -20.51 9.07
N ARG A 55 -5.68 -19.86 8.10
CA ARG A 55 -5.98 -20.44 6.79
C ARG A 55 -5.08 -19.83 5.72
N THR A 56 -4.21 -20.63 5.14
CA THR A 56 -3.27 -20.20 4.10
C THR A 56 -3.97 -19.87 2.76
N ASP A 57 -5.17 -20.41 2.52
CA ASP A 57 -5.95 -20.09 1.33
C ASP A 57 -6.42 -18.63 1.30
N ILE A 58 -6.52 -17.95 2.47
CA ILE A 58 -6.82 -16.52 2.57
C ILE A 58 -5.73 -15.69 1.90
N ILE A 59 -4.45 -16.08 2.04
CA ILE A 59 -3.31 -15.41 1.40
C ILE A 59 -3.47 -15.44 -0.12
N GLY A 60 -3.78 -16.61 -0.69
CA GLY A 60 -4.01 -16.75 -2.12
C GLY A 60 -5.20 -15.93 -2.62
N VAL A 61 -6.33 -15.92 -1.88
CA VAL A 61 -7.49 -15.10 -2.23
C VAL A 61 -7.16 -13.62 -2.21
N HIS A 62 -6.45 -13.15 -1.15
CA HIS A 62 -6.02 -11.76 -1.07
C HIS A 62 -5.15 -11.37 -2.26
N ALA A 63 -4.11 -12.16 -2.57
CA ALA A 63 -3.19 -11.89 -3.66
C ALA A 63 -3.87 -11.88 -5.05
N ILE A 64 -4.78 -12.84 -5.32
CA ILE A 64 -5.52 -12.89 -6.59
C ILE A 64 -6.48 -11.70 -6.73
N THR A 65 -7.19 -11.35 -5.66
CA THR A 65 -8.19 -10.28 -5.75
C THR A 65 -7.57 -8.88 -5.80
N GLN A 66 -6.32 -8.73 -5.36
CA GLN A 66 -5.64 -7.44 -5.29
C GLN A 66 -5.49 -6.75 -6.65
N ILE A 67 -5.43 -7.51 -7.75
CA ILE A 67 -5.36 -6.95 -9.11
C ILE A 67 -6.61 -6.12 -9.45
N ALA A 68 -7.75 -6.40 -8.83
CA ALA A 68 -8.99 -5.66 -9.07
C ALA A 68 -8.95 -4.20 -8.57
N LYS A 69 -7.90 -3.78 -7.83
CA LYS A 69 -7.67 -2.36 -7.50
C LYS A 69 -7.43 -1.48 -8.72
N TYR A 70 -7.00 -2.08 -9.84
CA TYR A 70 -6.78 -1.39 -11.12
C TYR A 70 -8.07 -1.15 -11.91
N LEU A 71 -9.19 -1.75 -11.49
CA LEU A 71 -10.51 -1.48 -12.07
C LEU A 71 -11.05 -0.14 -11.51
N PRO A 72 -11.93 0.54 -12.29
CA PRO A 72 -12.59 1.75 -11.79
C PRO A 72 -13.27 1.49 -10.44
N THR A 73 -13.24 2.46 -9.53
CA THR A 73 -13.77 2.45 -8.15
C THR A 73 -12.76 2.13 -7.04
N ASN A 74 -11.58 1.61 -7.33
CA ASN A 74 -10.52 1.29 -6.33
C ASN A 74 -10.96 0.40 -5.14
N THR A 75 -12.20 -0.11 -5.12
CA THR A 75 -12.76 -0.91 -4.01
C THR A 75 -13.10 -2.35 -4.41
N LEU A 76 -13.09 -2.66 -5.72
CA LEU A 76 -13.51 -3.98 -6.21
C LEU A 76 -12.67 -5.14 -5.67
N HIS A 77 -11.41 -4.90 -5.34
CA HIS A 77 -10.56 -5.90 -4.70
C HIS A 77 -11.06 -6.28 -3.29
N LEU A 78 -11.60 -5.33 -2.53
CA LEU A 78 -12.19 -5.57 -1.21
C LEU A 78 -13.49 -6.39 -1.33
N VAL A 79 -14.39 -5.96 -2.23
CA VAL A 79 -15.67 -6.65 -2.47
C VAL A 79 -15.44 -8.05 -3.02
N GLY A 80 -14.55 -8.21 -3.99
CA GLY A 80 -14.21 -9.50 -4.59
C GLY A 80 -13.63 -10.47 -3.55
N ARG A 81 -12.71 -10.00 -2.71
CA ARG A 81 -12.12 -10.78 -1.62
C ARG A 81 -13.19 -11.22 -0.62
N HIS A 82 -14.06 -10.31 -0.20
CA HIS A 82 -15.17 -10.62 0.71
C HIS A 82 -16.06 -11.71 0.12
N ALA A 83 -16.52 -11.55 -1.13
CA ALA A 83 -17.42 -12.51 -1.80
C ALA A 83 -16.81 -13.92 -1.92
N VAL A 84 -15.52 -14.02 -2.26
CA VAL A 84 -14.82 -15.30 -2.39
C VAL A 84 -14.66 -15.99 -1.04
N LEU A 85 -14.23 -15.25 -0.01
CA LEU A 85 -13.98 -15.80 1.33
C LEU A 85 -15.28 -16.19 2.04
N ARG A 86 -16.36 -15.43 1.84
CA ARG A 86 -17.69 -15.79 2.33
C ARG A 86 -18.17 -17.15 1.77
N ARG A 87 -18.01 -17.36 0.47
CA ARG A 87 -18.34 -18.67 -0.16
C ARG A 87 -17.50 -19.83 0.39
N ARG A 88 -16.40 -19.53 1.06
CA ARG A 88 -15.52 -20.50 1.75
C ARG A 88 -15.84 -20.69 3.22
N GLY A 89 -16.98 -20.17 3.69
CA GLY A 89 -17.49 -20.40 5.02
C GLY A 89 -17.00 -19.44 6.10
N LEU A 90 -16.39 -18.30 5.71
CA LEU A 90 -16.07 -17.23 6.65
C LEU A 90 -17.30 -16.34 6.87
N SER A 91 -17.52 -15.90 8.10
CA SER A 91 -18.64 -15.02 8.43
C SER A 91 -18.43 -13.60 7.91
N ASP A 92 -19.53 -12.92 7.54
CA ASP A 92 -19.49 -11.52 7.13
C ASP A 92 -18.86 -10.62 8.20
N ALA A 93 -19.19 -10.86 9.49
CA ALA A 93 -18.63 -10.10 10.59
C ALA A 93 -17.11 -10.20 10.68
N ALA A 94 -16.54 -11.41 10.54
CA ALA A 94 -15.10 -11.60 10.54
C ALA A 94 -14.43 -10.95 9.32
N LEU A 95 -15.04 -11.05 8.14
CA LEU A 95 -14.48 -10.45 6.92
C LEU A 95 -14.54 -8.92 6.92
N LEU A 96 -15.67 -8.34 7.36
CA LEU A 96 -15.81 -6.89 7.51
C LEU A 96 -14.85 -6.37 8.58
N GLY A 97 -14.79 -7.05 9.73
CA GLY A 97 -13.87 -6.69 10.80
C GLY A 97 -12.41 -6.71 10.37
N ALA A 98 -11.95 -7.78 9.73
CA ALA A 98 -10.59 -7.89 9.23
C ALA A 98 -10.29 -6.85 8.13
N GLY A 99 -11.24 -6.61 7.21
CA GLY A 99 -11.07 -5.61 6.14
C GLY A 99 -10.98 -4.18 6.68
N LEU A 100 -11.81 -3.82 7.65
CA LEU A 100 -11.73 -2.51 8.32
C LEU A 100 -10.43 -2.37 9.11
N SER A 101 -10.02 -3.42 9.83
CA SER A 101 -8.74 -3.43 10.55
C SER A 101 -7.55 -3.25 9.59
N GLU A 102 -7.57 -3.91 8.43
CA GLU A 102 -6.53 -3.73 7.40
C GLU A 102 -6.41 -2.27 6.98
N ILE A 103 -7.51 -1.62 6.62
CA ILE A 103 -7.52 -0.21 6.18
C ILE A 103 -7.01 0.70 7.28
N VAL A 104 -7.53 0.55 8.50
CA VAL A 104 -7.13 1.38 9.65
C VAL A 104 -5.65 1.21 9.96
N LEU A 105 -5.16 -0.03 10.06
CA LEU A 105 -3.76 -0.30 10.40
C LEU A 105 -2.80 0.11 9.27
N LEU A 106 -3.18 -0.02 8.00
CA LEU A 106 -2.40 0.51 6.87
C LEU A 106 -2.26 2.04 6.95
N LEU A 107 -3.37 2.74 7.22
CA LEU A 107 -3.35 4.20 7.35
C LEU A 107 -2.58 4.67 8.59
N LEU A 108 -2.67 3.94 9.71
CA LEU A 108 -1.88 4.22 10.92
C LEU A 108 -0.39 4.01 10.67
N ALA A 109 0.01 2.91 10.02
CA ALA A 109 1.40 2.67 9.64
C ALA A 109 1.93 3.75 8.71
N ALA A 110 1.15 4.09 7.66
CA ALA A 110 1.52 5.14 6.73
C ALA A 110 1.63 6.51 7.40
N GLY A 111 0.65 6.88 8.23
CA GLY A 111 0.65 8.16 8.96
C GLY A 111 1.79 8.29 9.96
N GLY A 112 2.08 7.22 10.72
CA GLY A 112 3.21 7.18 11.65
C GLY A 112 4.56 7.33 10.95
N LEU A 113 4.77 6.59 9.85
CA LEU A 113 6.02 6.69 9.07
C LEU A 113 6.13 8.01 8.29
N ALA A 114 5.00 8.55 7.82
CA ALA A 114 4.96 9.88 7.22
C ALA A 114 5.41 10.95 8.22
N ALA A 115 4.95 10.88 9.46
CA ALA A 115 5.33 11.83 10.51
C ALA A 115 6.82 11.74 10.88
N LEU A 116 7.43 10.55 10.82
CA LEU A 116 8.86 10.37 11.13
C LEU A 116 9.79 11.03 10.11
N GLY A 117 9.39 11.07 8.83
CA GLY A 117 10.20 11.66 7.75
C GLY A 117 9.72 13.04 7.30
N ALA A 118 8.68 13.59 7.93
CA ALA A 118 8.22 14.95 7.68
C ALA A 118 9.28 15.93 8.23
N SER A 119 10.08 16.50 7.32
CA SER A 119 10.98 17.61 7.64
C SER A 119 10.21 18.93 7.57
N ASP A 120 10.72 19.97 8.25
CA ASP A 120 10.17 21.33 8.21
C ASP A 120 10.08 21.86 6.78
N GLU A 121 11.00 21.46 5.89
CA GLU A 121 10.96 21.77 4.45
C GLU A 121 9.73 21.17 3.76
N LEU A 122 9.30 19.97 4.15
CA LEU A 122 8.12 19.34 3.57
C LEU A 122 6.85 20.07 4.00
N ALA A 123 6.79 20.51 5.25
CA ALA A 123 5.68 21.29 5.78
C ALA A 123 5.53 22.61 5.02
N THR A 124 6.64 23.28 4.70
CA THR A 124 6.63 24.57 3.96
C THR A 124 6.31 24.42 2.48
N HIS A 125 6.85 23.41 1.79
CA HIS A 125 6.66 23.22 0.36
C HIS A 125 5.25 22.75 -0.05
N LEU A 126 4.57 22.00 0.81
CA LEU A 126 3.21 21.51 0.55
C LEU A 126 2.12 22.38 1.19
N ASP A 127 2.50 23.51 1.81
CA ASP A 127 1.54 24.32 2.61
C ASP A 127 0.80 23.41 3.62
N LEU A 128 1.56 22.45 4.19
CA LEU A 128 1.02 21.40 5.06
C LEU A 128 0.50 21.98 6.37
N ASP A 129 1.01 23.13 6.80
CA ASP A 129 0.50 23.83 7.99
C ASP A 129 -1.00 24.12 7.90
N GLN A 130 -1.53 24.32 6.69
CA GLN A 130 -2.96 24.59 6.49
C GLN A 130 -3.73 23.37 5.94
N ARG A 131 -3.10 22.54 5.11
CA ARG A 131 -3.78 21.44 4.38
C ARG A 131 -3.63 20.08 5.06
N PHE A 132 -2.51 19.84 5.77
CA PHE A 132 -2.31 18.56 6.48
C PHE A 132 -3.39 18.31 7.54
N PRO A 133 -3.79 19.30 8.39
CA PRO A 133 -4.91 19.12 9.31
C PRO A 133 -6.23 18.80 8.59
N ALA A 134 -6.46 19.40 7.41
CA ALA A 134 -7.67 19.15 6.62
C ALA A 134 -7.67 17.75 6.00
N ILE A 135 -6.53 17.29 5.45
CA ILE A 135 -6.38 15.94 4.91
C ILE A 135 -6.49 14.91 6.02
N MET A 136 -5.79 15.13 7.14
CA MET A 136 -5.87 14.25 8.31
C MET A 136 -7.27 14.26 8.92
N GLY A 137 -7.91 15.42 8.99
CA GLY A 137 -9.31 15.57 9.40
C GLY A 137 -10.27 14.81 8.49
N ALA A 138 -10.07 14.86 7.16
CA ALA A 138 -10.87 14.09 6.21
C ALA A 138 -10.65 12.57 6.36
N VAL A 139 -9.41 12.13 6.59
CA VAL A 139 -9.10 10.72 6.87
C VAL A 139 -9.74 10.27 8.17
N LEU A 140 -9.61 11.06 9.24
CA LEU A 140 -10.25 10.77 10.54
C LEU A 140 -11.77 10.80 10.45
N ALA A 141 -12.35 11.73 9.69
CA ALA A 141 -13.79 11.79 9.44
C ALA A 141 -14.28 10.58 8.63
N ALA A 142 -13.53 10.14 7.62
CA ALA A 142 -13.83 8.93 6.86
C ALA A 142 -13.74 7.68 7.75
N LEU A 143 -12.71 7.58 8.60
CA LEU A 143 -12.59 6.51 9.60
C LEU A 143 -13.71 6.55 10.64
N ALA A 144 -14.11 7.73 11.09
CA ALA A 144 -15.22 7.92 12.02
C ALA A 144 -16.57 7.54 11.38
N LEU A 145 -16.79 7.88 10.09
CA LEU A 145 -17.97 7.46 9.34
C LEU A 145 -18.02 5.95 9.14
N ILE A 146 -16.90 5.33 8.83
CA ILE A 146 -16.77 3.87 8.70
C ILE A 146 -17.04 3.22 10.07
N ALA A 147 -16.46 3.75 11.15
CA ALA A 147 -16.71 3.27 12.50
C ALA A 147 -18.18 3.48 12.93
N ALA A 148 -18.78 4.63 12.60
CA ALA A 148 -20.19 4.90 12.88
C ALA A 148 -21.15 4.00 12.08
N ALA A 149 -20.82 3.70 10.82
CA ALA A 149 -21.57 2.73 10.03
C ALA A 149 -21.43 1.30 10.61
N ALA A 150 -20.24 0.94 11.06
CA ALA A 150 -19.97 -0.31 11.74
C ALA A 150 -20.71 -0.40 13.11
N LEU A 151 -20.87 0.71 13.82
CA LEU A 151 -21.60 0.77 15.09
C LEU A 151 -23.14 0.63 14.95
N ARG A 152 -23.69 0.74 13.74
CA ARG A 152 -25.10 0.45 13.45
C ARG A 152 -25.37 -1.06 13.27
N VAL A 153 -24.32 -1.85 13.05
CA VAL A 153 -24.38 -3.31 13.11
C VAL A 153 -24.24 -3.72 14.59
N ASP A 154 -24.91 -4.77 15.00
CA ASP A 154 -24.99 -5.23 16.40
C ASP A 154 -23.60 -5.21 17.08
N ARG A 155 -23.46 -4.37 18.12
CA ARG A 155 -22.20 -4.13 18.84
C ARG A 155 -21.55 -5.41 19.35
N THR A 156 -22.35 -6.39 19.72
CA THR A 156 -21.87 -7.69 20.22
C THR A 156 -21.15 -8.48 19.13
N VAL A 157 -21.59 -8.35 17.88
CA VAL A 157 -21.01 -9.03 16.73
C VAL A 157 -19.73 -8.36 16.24
N LEU A 158 -19.64 -7.03 16.35
CA LEU A 158 -18.49 -6.27 15.83
C LEU A 158 -17.39 -6.03 16.86
N VAL A 159 -17.72 -5.83 18.15
CA VAL A 159 -16.73 -5.41 19.15
C VAL A 159 -16.12 -6.60 19.89
N SER A 160 -16.91 -7.62 20.22
CA SER A 160 -16.43 -8.76 21.01
C SER A 160 -15.25 -9.53 20.37
N PRO A 161 -15.17 -9.73 19.03
CA PRO A 161 -14.03 -10.42 18.42
C PRO A 161 -12.71 -9.64 18.56
N PHE A 162 -12.77 -8.29 18.69
CA PHE A 162 -11.59 -7.43 18.79
C PHE A 162 -11.00 -7.35 20.22
N LEU A 163 -11.74 -7.77 21.22
CA LEU A 163 -11.30 -7.76 22.63
C LEU A 163 -10.57 -9.07 23.03
N THR A 164 -10.06 -9.81 22.06
CA THR A 164 -9.35 -11.06 22.31
C THR A 164 -7.83 -10.88 22.14
N TRP A 165 -7.04 -11.69 22.88
CA TRP A 165 -5.59 -11.72 22.68
C TRP A 165 -5.18 -12.08 21.23
N ARG A 166 -6.00 -12.90 20.55
CA ARG A 166 -5.80 -13.28 19.14
C ARG A 166 -5.95 -12.08 18.20
N ALA A 167 -6.94 -11.25 18.45
CA ALA A 167 -7.14 -10.02 17.68
C ALA A 167 -5.97 -9.05 17.90
N ALA A 168 -5.51 -8.89 19.15
CA ALA A 168 -4.34 -8.08 19.45
C ALA A 168 -3.06 -8.65 18.76
N ALA A 169 -2.84 -9.95 18.81
CA ALA A 169 -1.72 -10.61 18.13
C ALA A 169 -1.81 -10.43 16.59
N GLY A 170 -2.99 -10.65 16.00
CA GLY A 170 -3.21 -10.43 14.58
C GLY A 170 -2.96 -8.98 14.15
N ALA A 171 -3.44 -8.01 14.93
CA ALA A 171 -3.20 -6.59 14.69
C ALA A 171 -1.71 -6.21 14.84
N SER A 172 -1.01 -6.76 15.84
CA SER A 172 0.43 -6.51 16.04
C SER A 172 1.26 -7.05 14.88
N VAL A 173 0.96 -8.25 14.38
CA VAL A 173 1.60 -8.79 13.18
C VAL A 173 1.29 -7.91 11.96
N ALA A 174 0.03 -7.51 11.79
CA ALA A 174 -0.39 -6.71 10.65
C ALA A 174 0.30 -5.33 10.63
N ILE A 175 0.31 -4.59 11.74
CA ILE A 175 0.95 -3.27 11.80
C ILE A 175 2.47 -3.38 11.53
N SER A 176 3.14 -4.40 12.05
CA SER A 176 4.56 -4.63 11.80
C SER A 176 4.85 -4.89 10.32
N VAL A 177 4.03 -5.72 9.67
CA VAL A 177 4.14 -6.00 8.23
C VAL A 177 3.84 -4.75 7.39
N TYR A 178 2.87 -3.92 7.78
CA TYR A 178 2.54 -2.69 7.06
C TYR A 178 3.62 -1.62 7.22
N CYS A 179 4.21 -1.49 8.40
CA CYS A 179 5.41 -0.66 8.58
C CYS A 179 6.57 -1.15 7.70
N MET A 180 6.82 -2.45 7.65
CA MET A 180 7.84 -3.04 6.79
C MET A 180 7.54 -2.79 5.30
N PHE A 181 6.28 -2.89 4.86
CA PHE A 181 5.86 -2.59 3.49
C PHE A 181 6.23 -1.16 3.07
N PHE A 182 5.95 -0.16 3.90
CA PHE A 182 6.31 1.23 3.60
C PHE A 182 7.82 1.47 3.68
N THR A 183 8.51 0.85 4.64
CA THR A 183 9.98 0.93 4.73
C THR A 183 10.64 0.31 3.49
N LEU A 184 10.18 -0.86 3.05
CA LEU A 184 10.65 -1.47 1.79
C LEU A 184 10.33 -0.59 0.58
N SER A 185 9.21 0.11 0.57
CA SER A 185 8.88 1.09 -0.48
C SER A 185 9.88 2.24 -0.51
N GLY A 186 10.33 2.74 0.64
CA GLY A 186 11.41 3.72 0.76
C GLY A 186 12.75 3.18 0.26
N VAL A 187 13.09 1.94 0.61
CA VAL A 187 14.31 1.25 0.12
C VAL A 187 14.26 1.09 -1.41
N ILE A 188 13.12 0.67 -1.97
CA ILE A 188 12.92 0.56 -3.42
C ILE A 188 13.17 1.91 -4.10
N LEU A 189 12.59 2.99 -3.58
CA LEU A 189 12.82 4.35 -4.10
C LEU A 189 14.30 4.74 -4.01
N TRP A 190 14.96 4.42 -2.89
CA TRP A 190 16.39 4.69 -2.72
C TRP A 190 17.24 3.96 -3.76
N VAL A 191 16.98 2.66 -3.96
CA VAL A 191 17.69 1.86 -4.99
C VAL A 191 17.46 2.43 -6.39
N LEU A 192 16.24 2.83 -6.72
CA LEU A 192 15.93 3.43 -8.01
C LEU A 192 16.67 4.76 -8.22
N LEU A 193 16.69 5.64 -7.22
CA LEU A 193 17.39 6.93 -7.30
C LEU A 193 18.91 6.74 -7.37
N ALA A 194 19.47 5.90 -6.49
CA ALA A 194 20.92 5.71 -6.38
C ALA A 194 21.50 4.90 -7.53
N GLN A 195 20.85 3.79 -7.92
CA GLN A 195 21.41 2.83 -8.86
C GLN A 195 20.90 3.05 -10.29
N ALA A 196 19.58 3.21 -10.49
CA ALA A 196 19.01 3.27 -11.82
C ALA A 196 19.02 4.69 -12.41
N ILE A 197 18.88 5.73 -11.60
CA ILE A 197 18.82 7.14 -12.05
C ILE A 197 20.13 7.85 -11.76
N GLN A 198 20.98 7.27 -10.89
CA GLN A 198 22.31 7.78 -10.55
C GLN A 198 22.31 9.17 -9.95
N VAL A 199 21.36 9.45 -9.06
CA VAL A 199 21.36 10.68 -8.26
C VAL A 199 22.56 10.65 -7.33
N PRO A 200 23.46 11.65 -7.36
CA PRO A 200 24.71 11.60 -6.59
C PRO A 200 24.51 11.49 -5.08
N VAL A 201 23.50 12.18 -4.56
CA VAL A 201 23.13 12.15 -3.14
C VAL A 201 21.60 11.98 -3.04
N PRO A 202 21.10 10.74 -3.06
CA PRO A 202 19.67 10.51 -2.89
C PRO A 202 19.25 10.84 -1.45
N PRO A 203 17.97 11.23 -1.23
CA PRO A 203 17.43 11.41 0.11
C PRO A 203 17.59 10.13 0.93
N ASP A 204 17.66 10.26 2.25
CA ASP A 204 17.74 9.12 3.16
C ASP A 204 16.47 8.23 3.11
N ILE A 205 16.62 6.98 3.58
CA ILE A 205 15.56 5.98 3.51
C ILE A 205 14.33 6.38 4.33
N VAL A 206 14.50 7.09 5.46
CA VAL A 206 13.39 7.52 6.32
C VAL A 206 12.53 8.54 5.59
N ARG A 207 13.16 9.52 4.93
CA ARG A 207 12.48 10.52 4.10
C ARG A 207 11.77 9.87 2.91
N LEU A 208 12.42 8.94 2.20
CA LEU A 208 11.81 8.23 1.09
C LEU A 208 10.66 7.30 1.52
N THR A 209 10.76 6.70 2.70
CA THR A 209 9.66 5.94 3.32
C THR A 209 8.45 6.83 3.59
N SER A 210 8.69 8.03 4.14
CA SER A 210 7.65 9.04 4.34
C SER A 210 6.99 9.44 3.01
N TYR A 211 7.77 9.72 1.98
CA TYR A 211 7.25 10.08 0.66
C TYR A 211 6.40 8.96 0.03
N ALA A 212 6.85 7.71 0.13
CA ALA A 212 6.09 6.55 -0.31
C ALA A 212 4.77 6.41 0.46
N ALA A 213 4.80 6.57 1.78
CA ALA A 213 3.63 6.47 2.65
C ALA A 213 2.60 7.57 2.38
N ILE A 214 3.04 8.84 2.21
CA ILE A 214 2.18 9.98 1.89
C ILE A 214 1.52 9.78 0.52
N SER A 215 2.32 9.49 -0.52
CA SER A 215 1.81 9.31 -1.88
C SER A 215 0.83 8.14 -1.97
N TRP A 216 1.12 7.04 -1.27
CA TRP A 216 0.24 5.88 -1.18
C TRP A 216 -1.08 6.23 -0.50
N SER A 217 -1.04 6.93 0.65
CA SER A 217 -2.22 7.28 1.43
C SER A 217 -3.16 8.20 0.66
N ILE A 218 -2.63 9.26 0.03
CA ILE A 218 -3.41 10.20 -0.76
C ILE A 218 -4.02 9.47 -1.97
N GLY A 219 -3.24 8.63 -2.67
CA GLY A 219 -3.74 7.85 -3.79
C GLY A 219 -4.77 6.77 -3.39
N PHE A 220 -4.69 6.24 -2.16
CA PHE A 220 -5.66 5.28 -1.63
C PHE A 220 -7.01 5.94 -1.33
N VAL A 221 -6.98 7.13 -0.71
CA VAL A 221 -8.18 7.86 -0.31
C VAL A 221 -8.84 8.59 -1.50
N SER A 222 -8.10 8.81 -2.60
CA SER A 222 -8.61 9.56 -3.76
C SER A 222 -9.73 8.80 -4.48
N PRO A 223 -10.97 9.31 -4.51
CA PRO A 223 -12.08 8.64 -5.15
C PRO A 223 -11.89 8.62 -6.68
N GLY A 224 -12.23 7.49 -7.30
CA GLY A 224 -12.19 7.34 -8.77
C GLY A 224 -10.80 7.08 -9.38
N ALA A 225 -9.71 7.23 -8.63
CA ALA A 225 -8.38 6.93 -9.11
C ALA A 225 -8.07 5.44 -8.98
N ALA A 226 -8.25 4.67 -10.07
CA ALA A 226 -7.94 3.24 -10.10
C ALA A 226 -6.51 2.98 -9.62
N ALA A 227 -6.32 2.23 -8.54
CA ALA A 227 -5.04 2.01 -7.88
C ALA A 227 -4.25 3.30 -7.56
N GLY A 228 -4.90 4.47 -7.50
CA GLY A 228 -4.26 5.77 -7.31
C GLY A 228 -3.48 6.27 -8.53
N ILE A 229 -3.77 5.76 -9.74
CA ILE A 229 -3.08 6.16 -10.98
C ILE A 229 -3.21 7.67 -11.20
N GLY A 230 -2.09 8.31 -11.49
CA GLY A 230 -1.96 9.75 -11.64
C GLY A 230 -1.75 10.50 -10.33
N VAL A 231 -2.48 10.14 -9.28
CA VAL A 231 -2.40 10.81 -7.97
C VAL A 231 -1.10 10.46 -7.25
N ARG A 232 -0.77 9.17 -7.12
CA ARG A 232 0.44 8.73 -6.42
C ARG A 232 1.69 9.28 -7.08
N GLU A 233 1.75 9.20 -8.42
CA GLU A 233 2.89 9.69 -9.18
C GLU A 233 3.06 11.19 -9.02
N THR A 234 1.97 11.96 -9.10
CA THR A 234 2.02 13.42 -8.94
C THR A 234 2.49 13.81 -7.55
N ILE A 235 1.93 13.20 -6.50
CA ILE A 235 2.36 13.48 -5.12
C ILE A 235 3.83 13.07 -4.92
N LEU A 236 4.25 11.91 -5.42
CA LEU A 236 5.63 11.46 -5.28
C LEU A 236 6.61 12.39 -6.01
N ILE A 237 6.26 12.87 -7.21
CA ILE A 237 7.07 13.85 -7.96
C ILE A 237 7.20 15.16 -7.17
N LEU A 238 6.11 15.66 -6.62
CA LEU A 238 6.12 16.90 -5.82
C LEU A 238 7.01 16.77 -4.58
N LEU A 239 6.93 15.64 -3.87
CA LEU A 239 7.74 15.38 -2.69
C LEU A 239 9.24 15.24 -3.03
N LEU A 240 9.54 14.52 -4.12
CA LEU A 240 10.91 14.33 -4.58
C LEU A 240 11.52 15.61 -5.15
N ALA A 241 10.73 16.48 -5.80
CA ALA A 241 11.22 17.73 -6.39
C ALA A 241 11.76 18.73 -5.35
N GLY A 242 11.40 18.57 -4.06
CA GLY A 242 12.02 19.32 -2.96
C GLY A 242 13.41 18.79 -2.54
N ALA A 243 13.81 17.60 -3.01
CA ALA A 243 15.04 16.95 -2.58
C ALA A 243 15.99 16.60 -3.73
N VAL A 244 15.46 16.46 -4.96
CA VAL A 244 16.25 16.18 -6.18
C VAL A 244 15.70 17.00 -7.34
N GLU A 245 16.47 17.10 -8.44
CA GLU A 245 16.02 17.81 -9.63
C GLU A 245 14.72 17.19 -10.23
N SER A 246 13.95 17.99 -10.95
CA SER A 246 12.64 17.60 -11.49
C SER A 246 12.68 16.41 -12.44
N ALA A 247 13.74 16.27 -13.25
CA ALA A 247 13.88 15.16 -14.19
C ALA A 247 14.15 13.83 -13.48
N PRO A 248 15.11 13.70 -12.54
CA PRO A 248 15.28 12.56 -11.66
C PRO A 248 14.01 12.23 -10.85
N ALA A 249 13.34 13.24 -10.27
CA ALA A 249 12.10 13.03 -9.51
C ALA A 249 11.00 12.36 -10.34
N THR A 250 10.78 12.86 -11.56
CA THR A 250 9.80 12.30 -12.50
C THR A 250 10.18 10.87 -12.93
N SER A 251 11.46 10.64 -13.22
CA SER A 251 11.96 9.31 -13.62
C SER A 251 11.80 8.30 -12.48
N ALA A 252 12.09 8.70 -11.24
CA ALA A 252 11.92 7.85 -10.06
C ALA A 252 10.45 7.47 -9.82
N ALA A 253 9.54 8.43 -9.92
CA ALA A 253 8.12 8.17 -9.75
C ALA A 253 7.57 7.21 -10.82
N VAL A 254 7.99 7.38 -12.08
CA VAL A 254 7.63 6.48 -13.19
C VAL A 254 8.22 5.09 -12.99
N ALA A 255 9.53 4.99 -12.67
CA ALA A 255 10.19 3.72 -12.41
C ALA A 255 9.57 2.98 -11.22
N TYR A 256 9.30 3.68 -10.13
CA TYR A 256 8.61 3.12 -8.96
C TYR A 256 7.21 2.59 -9.33
N ARG A 257 6.49 3.30 -10.18
CA ARG A 257 5.19 2.84 -10.65
C ARG A 257 5.27 1.57 -11.50
N LEU A 258 6.26 1.47 -12.37
CA LEU A 258 6.52 0.26 -13.15
C LEU A 258 6.83 -0.92 -12.23
N VAL A 259 7.72 -0.74 -11.26
CA VAL A 259 8.08 -1.78 -10.26
C VAL A 259 6.84 -2.26 -9.51
N THR A 260 6.04 -1.34 -8.98
CA THR A 260 4.84 -1.71 -8.20
C THR A 260 3.77 -2.39 -9.07
N THR A 261 3.55 -1.95 -10.30
CA THR A 261 2.58 -2.55 -11.22
C THR A 261 3.03 -3.95 -11.67
N LEU A 262 4.30 -4.11 -12.04
CA LEU A 262 4.86 -5.42 -12.41
C LEU A 262 4.84 -6.38 -11.21
N GLY A 263 5.20 -5.90 -10.03
CA GLY A 263 5.15 -6.72 -8.81
C GLY A 263 3.73 -7.17 -8.44
N ASP A 264 2.72 -6.32 -8.63
CA ASP A 264 1.32 -6.70 -8.46
C ASP A 264 0.90 -7.80 -9.46
N LEU A 265 1.30 -7.67 -10.74
CA LEU A 265 1.03 -8.67 -11.78
C LEU A 265 1.71 -10.00 -11.47
N ILE A 266 2.98 -9.96 -11.04
CA ILE A 266 3.73 -11.17 -10.66
C ILE A 266 3.08 -11.82 -9.44
N THR A 267 2.72 -11.05 -8.42
CA THR A 267 2.03 -11.56 -7.22
C THR A 267 0.71 -12.24 -7.59
N TRP A 268 -0.07 -11.62 -8.47
CA TRP A 268 -1.31 -12.19 -8.98
C TRP A 268 -1.08 -13.50 -9.75
N ALA A 269 -0.09 -13.54 -10.63
CA ALA A 269 0.26 -14.72 -11.42
C ALA A 269 0.72 -15.89 -10.53
N LEU A 270 1.62 -15.63 -9.58
CA LEU A 270 2.10 -16.64 -8.61
C LEU A 270 0.94 -17.20 -7.78
N ALA A 271 0.06 -16.32 -7.29
CA ALA A 271 -1.12 -16.76 -6.55
C ALA A 271 -2.09 -17.57 -7.41
N GLY A 272 -2.25 -17.22 -8.70
CA GLY A 272 -3.06 -17.96 -9.67
C GLY A 272 -2.51 -19.37 -9.93
N ILE A 273 -1.19 -19.49 -10.16
CA ILE A 273 -0.50 -20.77 -10.35
C ILE A 273 -0.65 -21.65 -9.09
N TRP A 274 -0.36 -21.08 -7.91
CA TRP A 274 -0.52 -21.80 -6.65
C TRP A 274 -1.96 -22.28 -6.41
N TRP A 275 -2.94 -21.48 -6.82
CA TRP A 275 -4.35 -21.83 -6.71
C TRP A 275 -4.76 -22.95 -7.66
N TRP A 276 -4.27 -22.91 -8.91
CA TRP A 276 -4.53 -23.94 -9.89
C TRP A 276 -3.92 -25.29 -9.51
N ALA A 277 -2.71 -25.29 -8.97
CA ALA A 277 -2.00 -26.50 -8.52
C ALA A 277 -2.63 -27.21 -7.32
N ARG A 278 -3.60 -26.59 -6.63
CA ARG A 278 -4.31 -27.17 -5.47
C ARG A 278 -5.76 -27.57 -5.76
N ARG A 279 -6.19 -27.48 -7.00
CA ARG A 279 -7.47 -28.02 -7.48
C ARG A 279 -7.30 -29.46 -7.93
#